data_80a62b8dbba071e3c500b82c02064749
#
_entry.id   80a62b8dbba071e3c500b82c02064749
#
_cell.length_a   1.000
_cell.length_b   1.000
_cell.length_c   1.000
_cell.angle_alpha   90.00
_cell.angle_beta   90.00
_cell.angle_gamma   90.00
#
_symmetry.space_group_name_H-M   'P 1'
#
loop_
_entity.id
_entity.type
_entity.pdbx_description
1 polymer ?
#
loop_
_entity_poly.entity_id
_entity_poly.type
_entity_poly.pdbx_seq_one_letter_code
_entity_poly.pdbx_strand_id
1 'polypeptide(L)'
;MNSINFVIFSPFENYVEHIGGATVPHTLAHLMTEQGERVYLYANTTNSKYKNVTCIPYGTDLKFDDNNTIVIFIAGAGEHTWDEKVPHSLKHASNIVRWLVQDQVKSYDPDNRFYIFHKYWNVLEGQRVDGELSVIEHDHSILRDRGWERKGTCYLIKGNLDTESERVIHSNQDFCIDYVLYGIEGSKVEFLADLFNRKELFISYTPFSHASVLAAMCGCKSVVIPKKRYGDTLFDKNKWYNDIWCTKYGIACGIEDLPTKVQEMDKVIPHIMYYEEVTQPNQVKQFIQDCYKWLEIKYKIKF
;
A
#
# COMPACT_ATOMS: atom_id res chain seq x y z
N MET A 1 10.18 -31.96 2.45
CA MET A 1 8.96 -31.17 2.76
C MET A 1 8.45 -30.60 1.46
N ASN A 2 7.17 -30.79 1.15
CA ASN A 2 6.57 -30.12 -0.01
C ASN A 2 6.44 -28.63 0.31
N SER A 3 7.08 -27.78 -0.46
CA SER A 3 6.96 -26.32 -0.29
C SER A 3 5.70 -25.80 -0.99
N ILE A 4 5.06 -24.81 -0.39
CA ILE A 4 3.95 -24.07 -1.02
C ILE A 4 4.50 -23.17 -2.13
N ASN A 5 3.76 -23.06 -3.23
CA ASN A 5 3.96 -22.04 -4.24
C ASN A 5 3.04 -20.85 -3.93
N PHE A 6 3.60 -19.69 -3.75
CA PHE A 6 2.83 -18.45 -3.63
C PHE A 6 2.84 -17.73 -4.97
N VAL A 7 1.66 -17.46 -5.51
CA VAL A 7 1.49 -16.76 -6.78
C VAL A 7 0.80 -15.43 -6.52
N ILE A 8 1.53 -14.33 -6.67
CA ILE A 8 1.01 -12.99 -6.44
C ILE A 8 0.65 -12.38 -7.79
N PHE A 9 -0.61 -11.99 -7.94
CA PHE A 9 -1.07 -11.26 -9.11
C PHE A 9 -1.07 -9.76 -8.84
N SER A 10 -0.11 -9.05 -9.45
CA SER A 10 -0.04 -7.59 -9.37
C SER A 10 -1.12 -6.94 -10.25
N PRO A 11 -1.78 -5.87 -9.81
CA PRO A 11 -2.71 -5.12 -10.66
C PRO A 11 -2.01 -4.34 -11.78
N PHE A 12 -0.70 -4.17 -11.65
CA PHE A 12 0.13 -3.42 -12.58
C PHE A 12 1.10 -4.36 -13.29
N GLU A 13 1.15 -4.28 -14.61
CA GLU A 13 2.06 -5.11 -15.42
C GLU A 13 3.53 -4.81 -15.15
N ASN A 14 3.82 -3.57 -14.75
CA ASN A 14 5.17 -3.12 -14.48
C ASN A 14 5.29 -2.53 -13.08
N TYR A 15 6.48 -2.63 -12.52
CA TYR A 15 6.82 -1.92 -11.28
C TYR A 15 6.76 -0.40 -11.50
N VAL A 16 6.06 0.29 -10.61
CA VAL A 16 5.92 1.76 -10.63
C VAL A 16 6.20 2.31 -9.24
N GLU A 17 7.38 2.85 -9.04
CA GLU A 17 7.95 3.20 -7.73
C GLU A 17 7.14 4.20 -6.89
N HIS A 18 6.40 5.12 -7.52
CA HIS A 18 5.64 6.17 -6.83
C HIS A 18 4.17 5.81 -6.59
N ILE A 19 3.74 4.62 -7.02
CA ILE A 19 2.36 4.13 -6.83
C ILE A 19 2.38 3.01 -5.80
N GLY A 20 1.88 3.29 -4.58
CA GLY A 20 1.87 2.31 -3.49
C GLY A 20 1.23 0.98 -3.89
N GLY A 21 0.07 1.00 -4.56
CA GLY A 21 -0.57 -0.22 -5.05
C GLY A 21 0.25 -1.01 -6.08
N ALA A 22 1.20 -0.36 -6.78
CA ALA A 22 2.10 -1.03 -7.71
C ALA A 22 3.37 -1.55 -7.03
N THR A 23 3.81 -0.96 -5.90
CA THR A 23 5.02 -1.39 -5.18
C THR A 23 4.74 -2.53 -4.21
N VAL A 24 3.61 -2.48 -3.54
CA VAL A 24 3.20 -3.41 -2.47
C VAL A 24 3.30 -4.89 -2.87
N PRO A 25 2.80 -5.38 -4.04
CA PRO A 25 2.94 -6.78 -4.44
C PRO A 25 4.40 -7.21 -4.63
N HIS A 26 5.23 -6.29 -5.11
CA HIS A 26 6.66 -6.56 -5.31
C HIS A 26 7.40 -6.66 -3.97
N THR A 27 7.07 -5.78 -3.02
CA THR A 27 7.61 -5.83 -1.65
C THR A 27 7.20 -7.11 -0.94
N LEU A 28 5.93 -7.53 -1.06
CA LEU A 28 5.48 -8.80 -0.49
C LEU A 28 6.23 -9.99 -1.09
N ALA A 29 6.35 -10.05 -2.42
CA ALA A 29 7.07 -11.11 -3.10
C ALA A 29 8.54 -11.18 -2.63
N HIS A 30 9.19 -10.03 -2.50
CA HIS A 30 10.56 -9.96 -1.99
C HIS A 30 10.67 -10.49 -0.56
N LEU A 31 9.86 -9.98 0.37
CA LEU A 31 9.91 -10.39 1.78
C LEU A 31 9.60 -11.88 2.00
N MET A 32 8.67 -12.44 1.22
CA MET A 32 8.40 -13.87 1.29
C MET A 32 9.56 -14.70 0.73
N THR A 33 10.20 -14.24 -0.35
CA THR A 33 11.38 -14.89 -0.93
C THR A 33 12.57 -14.86 0.05
N GLU A 34 12.78 -13.75 0.77
CA GLU A 34 13.80 -13.64 1.82
C GLU A 34 13.55 -14.59 3.00
N GLN A 35 12.29 -14.98 3.23
CA GLN A 35 11.93 -15.99 4.22
C GLN A 35 12.05 -17.44 3.69
N GLY A 36 12.55 -17.61 2.46
CA GLY A 36 12.80 -18.91 1.85
C GLY A 36 11.61 -19.53 1.11
N GLU A 37 10.54 -18.76 0.92
CA GLU A 37 9.35 -19.24 0.22
C GLU A 37 9.52 -19.22 -1.30
N ARG A 38 8.81 -20.11 -1.99
CA ARG A 38 8.76 -20.15 -3.44
C ARG A 38 7.67 -19.20 -3.93
N VAL A 39 8.08 -18.05 -4.45
CA VAL A 39 7.18 -16.96 -4.83
C VAL A 39 7.27 -16.68 -6.33
N TYR A 40 6.12 -16.52 -6.96
CA TYR A 40 5.95 -16.11 -8.35
C TYR A 40 5.13 -14.82 -8.38
N LEU A 41 5.66 -13.80 -9.04
CA LEU A 41 4.98 -12.51 -9.20
C LEU A 41 4.58 -12.32 -10.66
N TYR A 42 3.28 -12.20 -10.94
CA TYR A 42 2.80 -11.80 -12.25
C TYR A 42 3.06 -10.30 -12.46
N ALA A 43 4.17 -10.02 -13.14
CA ALA A 43 4.59 -8.67 -13.53
C ALA A 43 5.64 -8.78 -14.65
N ASN A 44 5.64 -7.84 -15.60
CA ASN A 44 6.66 -7.79 -16.65
C ASN A 44 8.00 -7.25 -16.13
N THR A 45 7.96 -6.36 -15.14
CA THR A 45 9.14 -5.80 -14.48
C THR A 45 8.98 -5.76 -12.98
N THR A 46 10.10 -5.80 -12.26
CA THR A 46 10.15 -5.60 -10.81
C THR A 46 11.21 -4.57 -10.45
N ASN A 47 11.28 -4.19 -9.17
CA ASN A 47 12.35 -3.35 -8.67
C ASN A 47 13.69 -4.07 -8.83
N SER A 48 14.70 -3.36 -9.33
CA SER A 48 16.06 -3.89 -9.49
C SER A 48 16.70 -4.36 -8.17
N LYS A 49 16.21 -3.88 -7.03
CA LYS A 49 16.59 -4.35 -5.68
C LYS A 49 16.11 -5.78 -5.40
N TYR A 50 15.03 -6.24 -6.01
CA TYR A 50 14.38 -7.54 -5.72
C TYR A 50 14.88 -8.66 -6.64
N LYS A 51 16.19 -8.88 -6.64
CA LYS A 51 16.86 -9.80 -7.57
C LYS A 51 16.41 -11.25 -7.48
N ASN A 52 15.84 -11.65 -6.33
CA ASN A 52 15.45 -13.04 -6.08
C ASN A 52 13.96 -13.31 -6.36
N VAL A 53 13.20 -12.30 -6.78
CA VAL A 53 11.78 -12.47 -7.12
C VAL A 53 11.64 -13.05 -8.53
N THR A 54 10.93 -14.18 -8.66
CA THR A 54 10.62 -14.79 -9.96
C THR A 54 9.42 -14.09 -10.57
N CYS A 55 9.64 -13.29 -11.62
CA CYS A 55 8.58 -12.65 -12.37
C CYS A 55 8.04 -13.58 -13.47
N ILE A 56 6.71 -13.58 -13.61
CA ILE A 56 5.99 -14.24 -14.69
C ILE A 56 5.37 -13.14 -15.55
N PRO A 57 5.68 -13.05 -16.86
CA PRO A 57 5.09 -12.07 -17.74
C PRO A 57 3.57 -12.18 -17.81
N TYR A 58 2.89 -11.05 -17.91
CA TYR A 58 1.44 -11.02 -18.14
C TYR A 58 1.06 -11.82 -19.42
N GLY A 59 -0.10 -12.49 -19.36
CA GLY A 59 -0.56 -13.36 -20.44
C GLY A 59 0.02 -14.77 -20.42
N THR A 60 0.99 -15.07 -19.56
CA THR A 60 1.48 -16.43 -19.36
C THR A 60 0.49 -17.22 -18.52
N ASP A 61 0.00 -18.34 -19.02
CA ASP A 61 -0.90 -19.26 -18.29
C ASP A 61 -0.11 -20.46 -17.77
N LEU A 62 0.43 -20.35 -16.56
CA LEU A 62 1.14 -21.43 -15.90
C LEU A 62 0.16 -22.31 -15.12
N LYS A 63 0.35 -23.63 -15.24
CA LYS A 63 -0.39 -24.60 -14.44
C LYS A 63 0.34 -24.83 -13.13
N PHE A 64 -0.36 -24.61 -12.04
CA PHE A 64 0.09 -24.90 -10.69
C PHE A 64 -0.71 -26.08 -10.12
N ASP A 65 -0.11 -26.82 -9.18
CA ASP A 65 -0.81 -27.85 -8.42
C ASP A 65 -1.61 -27.18 -7.29
N ASP A 66 -2.93 -27.31 -7.35
CA ASP A 66 -3.85 -26.70 -6.38
C ASP A 66 -3.58 -27.12 -4.93
N ASN A 67 -3.08 -28.33 -4.70
CA ASN A 67 -2.85 -28.83 -3.34
C ASN A 67 -1.71 -28.09 -2.61
N ASN A 68 -0.81 -27.46 -3.36
CA ASN A 68 0.36 -26.77 -2.80
C ASN A 68 0.54 -25.35 -3.33
N THR A 69 -0.50 -24.76 -3.88
CA THR A 69 -0.42 -23.39 -4.44
C THR A 69 -1.46 -22.48 -3.82
N ILE A 70 -1.02 -21.29 -3.43
CA ILE A 70 -1.87 -20.19 -2.98
C ILE A 70 -1.73 -19.04 -3.95
N VAL A 71 -2.87 -18.54 -4.44
CA VAL A 71 -2.94 -17.37 -5.30
C VAL A 71 -3.35 -16.16 -4.49
N ILE A 72 -2.55 -15.11 -4.53
CA ILE A 72 -2.79 -13.85 -3.81
C ILE A 72 -3.24 -12.81 -4.82
N PHE A 73 -4.50 -12.42 -4.75
CA PHE A 73 -5.04 -11.31 -5.52
C PHE A 73 -5.07 -10.05 -4.69
N ILE A 74 -4.56 -8.98 -5.25
CA ILE A 74 -4.69 -7.67 -4.64
C ILE A 74 -6.06 -7.13 -4.99
N ALA A 75 -6.92 -7.04 -3.98
CA ALA A 75 -8.26 -6.51 -4.11
C ALA A 75 -8.28 -5.00 -3.87
N GLY A 76 -9.06 -4.28 -4.68
CA GLY A 76 -9.20 -2.82 -4.57
C GLY A 76 -10.03 -2.24 -5.71
N ALA A 77 -10.04 -0.91 -5.83
CA ALA A 77 -10.75 -0.22 -6.89
C ALA A 77 -10.33 -0.73 -8.28
N GLY A 78 -11.25 -1.31 -9.03
CA GLY A 78 -10.98 -1.85 -10.36
C GLY A 78 -10.93 -3.38 -10.44
N GLU A 79 -11.34 -4.09 -9.40
CA GLU A 79 -11.40 -5.56 -9.38
C GLU A 79 -12.06 -6.17 -10.63
N HIS A 80 -13.06 -5.49 -11.20
CA HIS A 80 -13.73 -5.93 -12.44
C HIS A 80 -12.91 -5.73 -13.72
N THR A 81 -11.95 -4.81 -13.73
CA THR A 81 -11.10 -4.58 -14.92
C THR A 81 -9.94 -5.57 -15.03
N TRP A 82 -9.67 -6.32 -13.94
CA TRP A 82 -8.57 -7.28 -13.91
C TRP A 82 -8.98 -8.68 -14.35
N ASP A 83 -10.27 -8.99 -14.30
CA ASP A 83 -10.77 -10.31 -14.69
C ASP A 83 -10.36 -10.72 -16.10
N GLU A 84 -10.24 -9.77 -17.02
CA GLU A 84 -9.78 -10.04 -18.38
C GLU A 84 -8.28 -10.36 -18.46
N LYS A 85 -7.47 -9.77 -17.55
CA LYS A 85 -6.01 -9.92 -17.53
C LYS A 85 -5.54 -11.12 -16.71
N VAL A 86 -6.37 -11.63 -15.81
CA VAL A 86 -6.02 -12.78 -14.96
C VAL A 86 -6.00 -14.04 -15.81
N PRO A 87 -4.89 -14.82 -15.81
CA PRO A 87 -4.82 -16.11 -16.49
C PRO A 87 -5.93 -17.08 -16.03
N HIS A 88 -6.42 -17.90 -16.95
CA HIS A 88 -7.51 -18.82 -16.67
C HIS A 88 -7.20 -19.76 -15.49
N SER A 89 -5.98 -20.28 -15.41
CA SER A 89 -5.51 -21.14 -14.32
C SER A 89 -5.63 -20.49 -12.95
N LEU A 90 -5.39 -19.17 -12.86
CA LEU A 90 -5.47 -18.42 -11.59
C LEU A 90 -6.91 -18.07 -11.20
N LYS A 91 -7.80 -17.84 -12.20
CA LYS A 91 -9.23 -17.56 -11.94
C LYS A 91 -9.93 -18.71 -11.22
N HIS A 92 -9.49 -19.91 -11.48
CA HIS A 92 -10.08 -21.16 -10.96
C HIS A 92 -9.21 -21.83 -9.90
N ALA A 93 -8.24 -21.11 -9.34
CA ALA A 93 -7.42 -21.63 -8.25
C ALA A 93 -8.27 -21.96 -7.02
N SER A 94 -7.99 -23.09 -6.39
CA SER A 94 -8.74 -23.57 -5.23
C SER A 94 -8.39 -22.86 -3.93
N ASN A 95 -7.24 -22.17 -3.88
CA ASN A 95 -6.75 -21.50 -2.68
C ASN A 95 -6.44 -20.05 -2.98
N ILE A 96 -7.40 -19.19 -2.71
CA ILE A 96 -7.32 -17.77 -3.00
C ILE A 96 -7.20 -16.97 -1.71
N VAL A 97 -6.22 -16.08 -1.67
CA VAL A 97 -6.11 -14.98 -0.71
C VAL A 97 -6.51 -13.70 -1.41
N ARG A 98 -7.48 -12.99 -0.86
CA ARG A 98 -7.84 -11.63 -1.23
C ARG A 98 -7.13 -10.66 -0.30
N TRP A 99 -6.21 -9.88 -0.83
CA TRP A 99 -5.48 -8.89 -0.05
C TRP A 99 -6.02 -7.49 -0.34
N LEU A 100 -6.71 -6.91 0.64
CA LEU A 100 -7.41 -5.64 0.53
C LEU A 100 -6.45 -4.48 0.76
N VAL A 101 -5.88 -3.96 -0.31
CA VAL A 101 -4.96 -2.82 -0.28
C VAL A 101 -5.71 -1.48 -0.39
N GLN A 102 -6.97 -1.51 -0.84
CA GLN A 102 -7.89 -0.38 -0.90
C GLN A 102 -9.26 -0.75 -0.32
N ASP A 103 -10.07 0.24 -0.01
CA ASP A 103 -11.27 0.16 0.83
C ASP A 103 -12.54 -0.43 0.22
N GLN A 104 -12.48 -1.09 -0.93
CA GLN A 104 -13.70 -1.59 -1.57
C GLN A 104 -13.56 -3.03 -2.04
N VAL A 105 -14.21 -3.94 -1.31
CA VAL A 105 -14.53 -5.26 -1.81
C VAL A 105 -15.98 -5.27 -2.26
N LYS A 106 -16.21 -5.62 -3.52
CA LYS A 106 -17.56 -5.69 -4.10
C LYS A 106 -18.22 -7.07 -3.95
N SER A 107 -17.43 -8.09 -3.67
CA SER A 107 -17.93 -9.46 -3.51
C SER A 107 -17.20 -10.18 -2.38
N TYR A 108 -17.94 -10.97 -1.63
CA TYR A 108 -17.42 -11.84 -0.58
C TYR A 108 -17.58 -13.30 -0.99
N ASP A 109 -16.48 -14.03 -0.98
CA ASP A 109 -16.46 -15.47 -1.14
C ASP A 109 -15.97 -16.08 0.18
N PRO A 110 -16.81 -16.87 0.90
CA PRO A 110 -16.46 -17.43 2.19
C PRO A 110 -15.33 -18.48 2.13
N ASP A 111 -15.07 -19.04 0.96
CA ASP A 111 -13.98 -20.00 0.76
C ASP A 111 -12.61 -19.36 0.63
N ASN A 112 -12.57 -18.06 0.34
CA ASN A 112 -11.34 -17.28 0.25
C ASN A 112 -10.85 -16.82 1.61
N ARG A 113 -9.53 -16.57 1.71
CA ARG A 113 -8.94 -15.86 2.84
C ARG A 113 -8.87 -14.38 2.55
N PHE A 114 -9.07 -13.55 3.59
CA PHE A 114 -9.07 -12.11 3.47
C PHE A 114 -8.04 -11.48 4.41
N TYR A 115 -7.09 -10.77 3.82
CA TYR A 115 -6.13 -9.95 4.55
C TYR A 115 -6.35 -8.48 4.21
N ILE A 116 -6.18 -7.60 5.20
CA ILE A 116 -6.33 -6.16 5.03
C ILE A 116 -4.99 -5.47 5.16
N PHE A 117 -4.78 -4.40 4.38
CA PHE A 117 -3.55 -3.61 4.48
C PHE A 117 -3.55 -2.74 5.75
N HIS A 118 -4.70 -2.14 6.08
CA HIS A 118 -4.91 -1.38 7.31
C HIS A 118 -6.22 -1.76 7.97
N LYS A 119 -6.26 -1.77 9.28
CA LYS A 119 -7.52 -1.99 10.06
C LYS A 119 -8.58 -0.94 9.80
N TYR A 120 -8.20 0.21 9.30
CA TYR A 120 -9.13 1.28 8.94
C TYR A 120 -10.06 0.92 7.77
N TRP A 121 -9.64 0.00 6.89
CA TRP A 121 -10.44 -0.37 5.74
C TRP A 121 -11.80 -0.94 6.14
N ASN A 122 -12.85 -0.46 5.48
CA ASN A 122 -14.17 -1.04 5.65
C ASN A 122 -14.23 -2.36 4.90
N VAL A 123 -14.56 -3.40 5.63
CA VAL A 123 -14.91 -4.70 5.08
C VAL A 123 -16.44 -4.80 5.01
N LEU A 124 -16.95 -5.63 4.10
CA LEU A 124 -18.39 -5.89 4.01
C LEU A 124 -18.88 -6.50 5.33
N GLU A 125 -20.13 -6.18 5.70
CA GLU A 125 -20.77 -6.76 6.89
C GLU A 125 -20.74 -8.30 6.79
N GLY A 126 -20.32 -8.95 7.87
CA GLY A 126 -20.17 -10.40 7.92
C GLY A 126 -18.92 -10.96 7.22
N GLN A 127 -18.11 -10.11 6.57
CA GLN A 127 -16.87 -10.55 5.98
C GLN A 127 -15.84 -10.90 7.05
N ARG A 128 -15.29 -12.10 6.96
CA ARG A 128 -14.17 -12.53 7.80
C ARG A 128 -12.89 -11.84 7.34
N VAL A 129 -12.13 -11.33 8.29
CA VAL A 129 -10.76 -10.86 8.11
C VAL A 129 -9.84 -11.84 8.82
N ASP A 130 -8.92 -12.45 8.10
CA ASP A 130 -7.99 -13.44 8.64
C ASP A 130 -6.77 -12.79 9.27
N GLY A 131 -6.37 -11.59 8.82
CA GLY A 131 -5.27 -10.84 9.40
C GLY A 131 -4.99 -9.51 8.73
N GLU A 132 -4.00 -8.80 9.26
CA GLU A 132 -3.43 -7.58 8.70
C GLU A 132 -2.10 -7.91 8.02
N LEU A 133 -1.92 -7.41 6.81
CA LEU A 133 -0.69 -7.57 6.03
C LEU A 133 -0.36 -6.23 5.37
N SER A 134 0.36 -5.39 6.07
CA SER A 134 0.81 -4.09 5.58
C SER A 134 2.28 -4.19 5.19
N VAL A 135 2.57 -4.17 3.90
CA VAL A 135 3.95 -4.22 3.42
C VAL A 135 4.22 -3.03 2.49
N ILE A 136 5.26 -2.31 2.80
CA ILE A 136 5.72 -1.16 2.04
C ILE A 136 7.23 -1.01 2.27
N GLU A 137 7.94 -0.47 1.31
CA GLU A 137 9.36 -0.17 1.43
C GLU A 137 9.63 1.25 0.95
N HIS A 138 10.46 1.95 1.70
CA HIS A 138 10.91 3.30 1.37
C HIS A 138 12.41 3.31 1.12
N ASP A 139 12.86 4.13 0.17
CA ASP A 139 14.29 4.40 0.01
C ASP A 139 14.70 5.54 0.94
N HIS A 140 15.18 5.17 2.13
CA HIS A 140 15.62 6.14 3.16
C HIS A 140 16.85 6.95 2.75
N SER A 141 17.58 6.54 1.70
CA SER A 141 18.66 7.34 1.14
C SER A 141 18.15 8.55 0.35
N ILE A 142 16.96 8.40 -0.24
CA ILE A 142 16.26 9.44 -1.03
C ILE A 142 15.28 10.20 -0.15
N LEU A 143 14.44 9.47 0.60
CA LEU A 143 13.34 10.00 1.41
C LEU A 143 13.83 10.36 2.82
N ARG A 144 14.41 11.54 2.92
CA ARG A 144 14.94 12.08 4.18
C ARG A 144 14.90 13.60 4.18
N ASP A 145 14.92 14.19 5.36
CA ASP A 145 15.14 15.62 5.51
C ASP A 145 16.60 15.97 5.16
N ARG A 146 16.77 16.84 4.17
CA ARG A 146 18.08 17.32 3.70
C ARG A 146 18.48 18.67 4.33
N GLY A 147 17.65 19.21 5.23
CA GLY A 147 17.89 20.48 5.89
C GLY A 147 17.86 21.69 4.95
N TRP A 148 17.19 21.59 3.79
CA TRP A 148 17.11 22.70 2.84
C TRP A 148 16.16 23.79 3.33
N GLU A 149 16.37 25.02 2.85
CA GLU A 149 15.41 26.10 3.06
C GLU A 149 14.06 25.76 2.41
N ARG A 150 12.97 25.86 3.18
CA ARG A 150 11.62 25.51 2.75
C ARG A 150 10.78 26.74 2.56
N LYS A 151 10.02 26.79 1.46
CA LYS A 151 9.13 27.90 1.14
C LYS A 151 7.90 27.47 0.37
N GLY A 152 6.76 28.01 0.79
CA GLY A 152 5.48 27.81 0.11
C GLY A 152 4.88 26.42 0.31
N THR A 153 3.76 26.20 -0.36
CA THR A 153 2.89 25.04 -0.18
C THR A 153 2.85 24.22 -1.45
N CYS A 154 2.67 22.90 -1.30
CA CYS A 154 2.21 22.02 -2.37
C CYS A 154 1.03 21.19 -1.89
N TYR A 155 0.22 20.69 -2.83
CA TYR A 155 -0.98 19.95 -2.50
C TYR A 155 -1.28 18.82 -3.50
N LEU A 156 -2.10 17.86 -3.04
CA LEU A 156 -2.55 16.70 -3.80
C LEU A 156 -4.07 16.59 -3.72
N ILE A 157 -4.70 16.49 -4.89
CA ILE A 157 -6.13 16.20 -5.02
C ILE A 157 -6.28 14.93 -5.85
N LYS A 158 -6.78 13.85 -5.26
CA LYS A 158 -7.16 12.65 -6.00
C LYS A 158 -8.65 12.68 -6.28
N GLY A 159 -9.01 12.85 -7.55
CA GLY A 159 -10.40 12.99 -7.98
C GLY A 159 -10.94 14.42 -7.82
N ASN A 160 -12.24 14.58 -7.71
CA ASN A 160 -12.88 15.88 -7.57
C ASN A 160 -12.87 16.32 -6.10
N LEU A 161 -12.45 17.56 -5.84
CA LEU A 161 -12.71 18.22 -4.57
C LEU A 161 -14.21 18.43 -4.42
N ASP A 162 -14.76 17.92 -3.33
CA ASP A 162 -16.10 18.30 -2.90
C ASP A 162 -15.99 19.58 -2.07
N THR A 163 -16.05 20.72 -2.76
CA THR A 163 -15.91 22.05 -2.14
C THR A 163 -17.01 22.38 -1.14
N GLU A 164 -18.12 21.65 -1.14
CA GLU A 164 -19.19 21.82 -0.16
C GLU A 164 -18.91 21.10 1.16
N SER A 165 -18.18 19.98 1.10
CA SER A 165 -17.87 19.15 2.28
C SER A 165 -16.41 19.23 2.72
N GLU A 166 -15.50 19.73 1.86
CA GLU A 166 -14.06 19.83 2.12
C GLU A 166 -13.64 21.28 2.34
N ARG A 167 -12.93 21.52 3.44
CA ARG A 167 -12.30 22.82 3.69
C ARG A 167 -11.08 22.97 2.80
N VAL A 168 -11.20 23.73 1.72
CA VAL A 168 -10.06 24.11 0.88
C VAL A 168 -9.16 25.09 1.64
N ILE A 169 -7.88 24.74 1.81
CA ILE A 169 -6.89 25.55 2.52
C ILE A 169 -5.67 25.92 1.66
N HIS A 170 -5.55 25.37 0.43
CA HIS A 170 -4.54 25.79 -0.54
C HIS A 170 -4.99 27.05 -1.31
N SER A 171 -4.03 27.78 -1.84
CA SER A 171 -4.25 28.90 -2.72
C SER A 171 -4.00 28.53 -4.20
N ASN A 172 -4.48 29.37 -5.14
CA ASN A 172 -4.22 29.19 -6.57
C ASN A 172 -2.73 29.36 -6.95
N GLN A 173 -1.90 29.86 -6.04
CA GLN A 173 -0.46 30.00 -6.23
C GLN A 173 0.33 28.79 -5.72
N ASP A 174 -0.33 27.87 -5.01
CA ASP A 174 0.29 26.68 -4.48
C ASP A 174 0.50 25.63 -5.57
N PHE A 175 1.52 24.78 -5.39
CA PHE A 175 1.92 23.82 -6.39
C PHE A 175 1.07 22.54 -6.30
N CYS A 176 0.32 22.22 -7.38
CA CYS A 176 -0.44 20.99 -7.48
C CYS A 176 0.44 19.84 -7.99
N ILE A 177 0.52 18.76 -7.20
CA ILE A 177 1.37 17.62 -7.54
C ILE A 177 0.75 16.74 -8.63
N ASP A 178 -0.58 16.57 -8.65
CA ASP A 178 -1.25 15.64 -9.56
C ASP A 178 -0.92 15.87 -11.04
N TYR A 179 -0.87 17.13 -11.46
CA TYR A 179 -0.62 17.46 -12.87
C TYR A 179 0.82 17.22 -13.32
N VAL A 180 1.75 17.18 -12.38
CA VAL A 180 3.18 17.13 -12.70
C VAL A 180 3.69 15.70 -12.75
N LEU A 181 3.14 14.80 -11.91
CA LEU A 181 3.59 13.42 -11.86
C LEU A 181 3.43 12.65 -13.19
N TYR A 182 2.50 13.07 -14.04
CA TYR A 182 2.28 12.45 -15.36
C TYR A 182 3.32 12.85 -16.42
N GLY A 183 3.98 14.01 -16.25
CA GLY A 183 4.92 14.58 -17.23
C GLY A 183 6.40 14.47 -16.85
N ILE A 184 6.74 13.86 -15.71
CA ILE A 184 8.12 13.77 -15.23
C ILE A 184 8.83 12.59 -15.89
N GLU A 185 9.99 12.89 -16.50
CA GLU A 185 10.97 11.91 -16.89
C GLU A 185 11.89 11.57 -15.71
N GLY A 186 12.26 10.29 -15.56
CA GLY A 186 13.11 9.82 -14.48
C GLY A 186 12.36 9.38 -13.22
N SER A 187 13.07 9.34 -12.08
CA SER A 187 12.51 8.90 -10.81
C SER A 187 11.54 9.91 -10.21
N LYS A 188 10.29 9.51 -10.09
CA LYS A 188 9.24 10.33 -9.47
C LYS A 188 9.39 10.41 -7.96
N VAL A 189 9.99 9.40 -7.34
CA VAL A 189 10.29 9.40 -5.89
C VAL A 189 11.37 10.43 -5.59
N GLU A 190 12.43 10.52 -6.40
CA GLU A 190 13.44 11.56 -6.27
C GLU A 190 12.86 12.96 -6.47
N PHE A 191 12.01 13.14 -7.49
CA PHE A 191 11.31 14.41 -7.69
C PHE A 191 10.46 14.78 -6.48
N LEU A 192 9.67 13.86 -5.93
CA LEU A 192 8.85 14.11 -4.74
C LEU A 192 9.72 14.43 -3.52
N ALA A 193 10.83 13.71 -3.34
CA ALA A 193 11.77 13.99 -2.25
C ALA A 193 12.37 15.39 -2.36
N ASP A 194 12.77 15.82 -3.56
CA ASP A 194 13.28 17.16 -3.81
C ASP A 194 12.21 18.23 -3.57
N LEU A 195 10.99 18.01 -4.06
CA LEU A 195 9.87 18.91 -3.86
C LEU A 195 9.57 19.09 -2.36
N PHE A 196 9.41 17.98 -1.62
CA PHE A 196 9.07 18.03 -0.20
C PHE A 196 10.21 18.62 0.66
N ASN A 197 11.46 18.47 0.26
CA ASN A 197 12.58 19.14 0.94
C ASN A 197 12.61 20.65 0.70
N ARG A 198 11.93 21.17 -0.34
CA ARG A 198 11.84 22.61 -0.67
C ARG A 198 10.53 23.25 -0.23
N LYS A 199 9.49 22.45 0.07
CA LYS A 199 8.17 22.97 0.49
C LYS A 199 8.03 22.95 2.00
N GLU A 200 7.43 24.01 2.53
CA GLU A 200 7.15 24.13 3.96
C GLU A 200 5.94 23.28 4.37
N LEU A 201 4.90 23.25 3.52
CA LEU A 201 3.64 22.59 3.80
C LEU A 201 3.21 21.74 2.62
N PHE A 202 2.82 20.50 2.91
CA PHE A 202 2.10 19.62 2.00
C PHE A 202 0.67 19.39 2.48
N ILE A 203 -0.30 19.54 1.59
CA ILE A 203 -1.73 19.37 1.86
C ILE A 203 -2.25 18.21 1.01
N SER A 204 -2.81 17.19 1.65
CA SER A 204 -3.50 16.10 0.97
C SER A 204 -5.00 16.15 1.25
N TYR A 205 -5.82 16.15 0.20
CA TYR A 205 -7.28 16.04 0.30
C TYR A 205 -7.76 14.58 0.26
N THR A 206 -6.86 13.64 0.48
CA THR A 206 -7.17 12.24 0.67
C THR A 206 -6.43 11.68 1.89
N PRO A 207 -7.13 11.01 2.83
CA PRO A 207 -6.51 10.51 4.06
C PRO A 207 -5.61 9.28 3.84
N PHE A 208 -5.67 8.70 2.64
CA PHE A 208 -4.95 7.46 2.30
C PHE A 208 -3.84 7.70 1.27
N SER A 209 -3.31 8.92 1.22
CA SER A 209 -2.24 9.25 0.30
C SER A 209 -0.88 8.88 0.86
N HIS A 210 -0.18 7.99 0.16
CA HIS A 210 1.22 7.70 0.45
C HIS A 210 2.12 8.95 0.41
N ALA A 211 1.78 9.93 -0.44
CA ALA A 211 2.51 11.20 -0.53
C ALA A 211 2.59 11.96 0.80
N SER A 212 1.60 11.80 1.70
CA SER A 212 1.64 12.42 3.04
C SER A 212 2.77 11.86 3.90
N VAL A 213 3.03 10.56 3.77
CA VAL A 213 4.14 9.88 4.45
C VAL A 213 5.47 10.34 3.88
N LEU A 214 5.61 10.37 2.54
CA LEU A 214 6.84 10.82 1.88
C LEU A 214 7.17 12.29 2.24
N ALA A 215 6.15 13.16 2.30
CA ALA A 215 6.33 14.54 2.73
C ALA A 215 6.86 14.64 4.17
N ALA A 216 6.26 13.89 5.10
CA ALA A 216 6.72 13.84 6.49
C ALA A 216 8.14 13.28 6.62
N MET A 217 8.49 12.22 5.88
CA MET A 217 9.85 11.68 5.84
C MET A 217 10.89 12.70 5.36
N CYS A 218 10.52 13.54 4.41
CA CYS A 218 11.38 14.61 3.89
C CYS A 218 11.39 15.87 4.76
N GLY A 219 10.74 15.89 5.93
CA GLY A 219 10.69 17.04 6.83
C GLY A 219 9.71 18.15 6.40
N CYS A 220 8.88 17.91 5.37
CA CYS A 220 7.79 18.80 5.00
C CYS A 220 6.62 18.62 5.98
N LYS A 221 6.09 19.73 6.51
CA LYS A 221 4.88 19.68 7.34
C LYS A 221 3.75 19.07 6.52
N SER A 222 3.19 17.96 6.96
CA SER A 222 2.16 17.22 6.22
C SER A 222 0.80 17.31 6.90
N VAL A 223 -0.22 17.75 6.16
CA VAL A 223 -1.59 17.83 6.64
C VAL A 223 -2.55 17.13 5.67
N VAL A 224 -3.44 16.35 6.23
CA VAL A 224 -4.54 15.68 5.52
C VAL A 224 -5.84 16.42 5.86
N ILE A 225 -6.60 16.78 4.83
CA ILE A 225 -7.93 17.36 4.95
C ILE A 225 -8.94 16.30 4.47
N PRO A 226 -9.49 15.50 5.37
CA PRO A 226 -10.39 14.41 4.98
C PRO A 226 -11.78 14.94 4.65
N LYS A 227 -12.48 14.23 3.76
CA LYS A 227 -13.92 14.38 3.59
C LYS A 227 -14.65 13.93 4.85
N LYS A 228 -15.85 14.47 5.07
CA LYS A 228 -16.70 14.02 6.18
C LYS A 228 -17.12 12.56 6.02
N ARG A 229 -17.25 12.09 4.76
CA ARG A 229 -17.66 10.72 4.43
C ARG A 229 -16.83 10.14 3.30
N TYR A 230 -16.63 8.84 3.35
CA TYR A 230 -16.11 7.99 2.28
C TYR A 230 -17.16 6.93 1.97
N GLY A 231 -17.90 7.09 0.87
CA GLY A 231 -19.12 6.34 0.65
C GLY A 231 -20.15 6.60 1.77
N ASP A 232 -20.69 5.55 2.36
CA ASP A 232 -21.65 5.64 3.46
C ASP A 232 -21.00 5.81 4.85
N THR A 233 -19.67 5.70 4.92
CA THR A 233 -18.93 5.71 6.20
C THR A 233 -18.48 7.12 6.57
N LEU A 234 -18.77 7.53 7.81
CA LEU A 234 -18.21 8.74 8.39
C LEU A 234 -16.71 8.57 8.65
N PHE A 235 -15.93 9.60 8.31
CA PHE A 235 -14.52 9.61 8.65
C PHE A 235 -14.33 9.72 10.18
N ASP A 236 -13.57 8.78 10.73
CA ASP A 236 -13.19 8.76 12.15
C ASP A 236 -11.70 9.07 12.28
N LYS A 237 -11.38 10.26 12.75
CA LYS A 237 -10.02 10.76 12.96
C LYS A 237 -9.23 9.91 13.95
N ASN A 238 -9.85 9.47 15.05
CA ASN A 238 -9.17 8.68 16.07
C ASN A 238 -8.83 7.29 15.54
N LYS A 239 -9.79 6.67 14.85
CA LYS A 239 -9.56 5.41 14.16
C LYS A 239 -8.46 5.54 13.11
N TRP A 240 -8.44 6.64 12.34
CA TRP A 240 -7.43 6.90 11.33
C TRP A 240 -6.01 6.95 11.92
N TYR A 241 -5.81 7.63 13.05
CA TYR A 241 -4.51 7.66 13.72
C TYR A 241 -4.10 6.34 14.36
N ASN A 242 -5.05 5.52 14.80
CA ASN A 242 -4.77 4.27 15.49
C ASN A 242 -4.61 3.08 14.54
N ASP A 243 -5.38 3.05 13.46
CA ASP A 243 -5.48 1.90 12.57
C ASP A 243 -4.55 2.00 11.35
N ILE A 244 -4.05 3.21 11.04
CA ILE A 244 -3.09 3.42 9.96
C ILE A 244 -1.72 3.71 10.55
N TRP A 245 -0.87 2.71 10.60
CA TRP A 245 0.43 2.78 11.29
C TRP A 245 1.32 3.96 10.85
N CYS A 246 1.34 4.29 9.55
CA CYS A 246 2.19 5.35 9.00
C CYS A 246 1.71 6.78 9.29
N THR A 247 0.49 6.96 9.83
CA THR A 247 -0.05 8.29 10.16
C THR A 247 0.18 8.71 11.61
N LYS A 248 0.76 7.83 12.41
CA LYS A 248 0.93 8.03 13.85
C LYS A 248 1.71 9.28 14.21
N TYR A 249 2.78 9.60 13.46
CA TYR A 249 3.67 10.72 13.72
C TYR A 249 3.81 11.62 12.49
N GLY A 250 4.00 12.92 12.71
CA GLY A 250 4.38 13.90 11.69
C GLY A 250 3.32 14.24 10.64
N ILE A 251 2.14 13.60 10.67
CA ILE A 251 1.04 13.85 9.73
C ILE A 251 -0.18 14.35 10.51
N ALA A 252 -0.62 15.56 10.20
CA ALA A 252 -1.79 16.17 10.84
C ALA A 252 -3.08 15.77 10.12
N CYS A 253 -4.16 15.54 10.88
CA CYS A 253 -5.52 15.38 10.36
C CYS A 253 -6.32 16.64 10.68
N GLY A 254 -6.39 17.55 9.71
CA GLY A 254 -6.84 18.90 9.89
C GLY A 254 -5.71 19.84 10.28
N ILE A 255 -5.86 21.11 9.95
CA ILE A 255 -4.83 22.15 10.20
C ILE A 255 -4.62 22.39 11.71
N GLU A 256 -5.61 22.14 12.51
CA GLU A 256 -5.62 22.27 13.96
C GLU A 256 -4.67 21.30 14.67
N ASP A 257 -4.38 20.14 14.09
CA ASP A 257 -3.43 19.18 14.66
C ASP A 257 -1.97 19.50 14.27
N LEU A 258 -1.76 20.35 13.27
CA LEU A 258 -0.44 20.60 12.70
C LEU A 258 0.61 21.03 13.74
N PRO A 259 0.31 21.93 14.70
CA PRO A 259 1.29 22.32 15.71
C PRO A 259 1.82 21.15 16.55
N THR A 260 0.95 20.21 16.91
CA THR A 260 1.32 19.00 17.67
C THR A 260 2.14 18.06 16.80
N LYS A 261 1.70 17.82 15.55
CA LYS A 261 2.36 16.86 14.66
C LYS A 261 3.74 17.34 14.18
N VAL A 262 3.95 18.63 14.07
CA VAL A 262 5.28 19.20 13.78
C VAL A 262 6.28 18.91 14.90
N GLN A 263 5.86 18.86 16.15
CA GLN A 263 6.72 18.48 17.28
C GLN A 263 7.11 16.99 17.31
N GLU A 264 6.43 16.17 16.49
CA GLU A 264 6.66 14.73 16.39
C GLU A 264 7.45 14.33 15.12
N MET A 265 7.92 15.30 14.33
CA MET A 265 8.59 15.04 13.05
C MET A 265 9.85 14.18 13.17
N ASP A 266 10.60 14.33 14.27
CA ASP A 266 11.79 13.54 14.59
C ASP A 266 11.48 12.04 14.80
N LYS A 267 10.23 11.68 15.09
CA LYS A 267 9.78 10.30 15.28
C LYS A 267 9.37 9.60 14.00
N VAL A 268 9.19 10.33 12.88
CA VAL A 268 8.64 9.77 11.63
C VAL A 268 9.57 8.70 11.08
N ILE A 269 10.82 9.02 10.78
CA ILE A 269 11.78 8.08 10.19
C ILE A 269 12.04 6.89 11.13
N PRO A 270 12.36 7.05 12.43
CA PRO A 270 12.54 5.91 13.32
C PRO A 270 11.33 4.98 13.39
N HIS A 271 10.12 5.54 13.36
CA HIS A 271 8.90 4.73 13.39
C HIS A 271 8.71 3.92 12.11
N ILE A 272 8.93 4.52 10.94
CA ILE A 272 8.82 3.86 9.65
C ILE A 272 9.88 2.75 9.53
N MET A 273 11.13 3.04 9.86
CA MET A 273 12.21 2.05 9.84
C MET A 273 11.91 0.86 10.77
N TYR A 274 11.44 1.12 12.00
CA TYR A 274 11.03 0.05 12.91
C TYR A 274 9.91 -0.81 12.33
N TYR A 275 8.95 -0.18 11.65
CA TYR A 275 7.87 -0.91 11.01
C TYR A 275 8.40 -1.81 9.89
N GLU A 276 9.24 -1.30 9.01
CA GLU A 276 9.82 -2.02 7.88
C GLU A 276 10.76 -3.15 8.32
N GLU A 277 11.60 -2.90 9.31
CA GLU A 277 12.63 -3.85 9.75
C GLU A 277 12.11 -4.91 10.73
N VAL A 278 11.08 -4.59 11.51
CA VAL A 278 10.61 -5.46 12.60
C VAL A 278 9.16 -5.91 12.40
N THR A 279 8.24 -4.97 12.24
CA THR A 279 6.81 -5.29 12.24
C THR A 279 6.40 -6.02 10.97
N GLN A 280 6.78 -5.50 9.83
CA GLN A 280 6.44 -6.02 8.51
C GLN A 280 6.96 -7.45 8.26
N PRO A 281 8.25 -7.79 8.52
CA PRO A 281 8.73 -9.17 8.38
C PRO A 281 7.98 -10.16 9.28
N ASN A 282 7.60 -9.74 10.50
CA ASN A 282 6.81 -10.57 11.40
C ASN A 282 5.37 -10.79 10.90
N GLN A 283 4.73 -9.77 10.33
CA GLN A 283 3.42 -9.93 9.68
C GLN A 283 3.49 -10.89 8.49
N VAL A 284 4.52 -10.78 7.65
CA VAL A 284 4.73 -11.68 6.51
C VAL A 284 4.96 -13.11 6.99
N LYS A 285 5.77 -13.31 8.03
CA LYS A 285 5.99 -14.63 8.64
C LYS A 285 4.70 -15.24 9.17
N GLN A 286 3.89 -14.45 9.87
CA GLN A 286 2.60 -14.92 10.37
C GLN A 286 1.65 -15.29 9.23
N PHE A 287 1.58 -14.46 8.19
CA PHE A 287 0.81 -14.71 6.98
C PHE A 287 1.19 -16.05 6.33
N ILE A 288 2.49 -16.31 6.16
CA ILE A 288 2.99 -17.57 5.60
C ILE A 288 2.56 -18.74 6.46
N GLN A 289 2.72 -18.68 7.78
CA GLN A 289 2.32 -19.72 8.72
C GLN A 289 0.82 -20.01 8.67
N ASP A 290 -0.01 -18.96 8.58
CA ASP A 290 -1.46 -19.10 8.44
C ASP A 290 -1.84 -19.78 7.12
N CYS A 291 -1.12 -19.49 6.05
CA CYS A 291 -1.30 -20.13 4.75
C CYS A 291 -0.96 -21.64 4.79
N TYR A 292 0.16 -22.01 5.40
CA TYR A 292 0.55 -23.42 5.60
C TYR A 292 -0.52 -24.16 6.39
N LYS A 293 -0.89 -23.61 7.54
CA LYS A 293 -1.93 -24.20 8.41
C LYS A 293 -3.28 -24.34 7.69
N TRP A 294 -3.63 -23.37 6.86
CA TRP A 294 -4.86 -23.44 6.07
C TRP A 294 -4.86 -24.61 5.09
N LEU A 295 -3.78 -24.80 4.31
CA LEU A 295 -3.67 -25.92 3.38
C LEU A 295 -3.59 -27.27 4.11
N GLU A 296 -2.86 -27.35 5.23
CA GLU A 296 -2.79 -28.58 6.04
C GLU A 296 -4.19 -29.04 6.50
N ILE A 297 -5.02 -28.09 6.94
CA ILE A 297 -6.39 -28.39 7.35
C ILE A 297 -7.25 -28.78 6.14
N LYS A 298 -7.16 -28.02 5.06
CA LYS A 298 -8.00 -28.20 3.86
C LYS A 298 -7.74 -29.53 3.17
N TYR A 299 -6.48 -29.91 3.03
CA TYR A 299 -6.08 -31.12 2.28
C TYR A 299 -5.67 -32.28 3.16
N LYS A 300 -5.68 -32.14 4.50
CA LYS A 300 -5.25 -33.14 5.48
C LYS A 300 -3.82 -33.65 5.22
N ILE A 301 -2.94 -32.77 4.80
CA ILE A 301 -1.52 -33.04 4.53
C ILE A 301 -0.65 -32.28 5.53
N LYS A 302 0.63 -32.65 5.64
CA LYS A 302 1.65 -31.88 6.39
C LYS A 302 2.69 -31.38 5.41
N PHE A 303 3.03 -30.11 5.51
CA PHE A 303 4.09 -29.48 4.73
C PHE A 303 5.44 -29.51 5.44
#